data_1f45252436cb74853b7ca1433c9816e4
#
_entry.id   1f45252436cb74853b7ca1433c9816e4
#
_cell.length_a   1.000
_cell.length_b   1.000
_cell.length_c   1.000
_cell.angle_alpha   90.00
_cell.angle_beta   90.00
_cell.angle_gamma   90.00
#
_symmetry.space_group_name_H-M   'P 1'
#
loop_
_entity.id
_entity.type
_entity.pdbx_description
1 polymer ?
#
loop_
_entity_poly.entity_id
_entity_poly.type
_entity_poly.pdbx_seq_one_letter_code
_entity_poly.pdbx_strand_id
1 'polypeptide(L)'
;MRKLILLFIPLLVLVACQSSNVDEIASEITEESIMDHISVLASDEFEGRGTGTRGEDKAVEYLVKQLKEIGATSGVADGSFIQPFPLLGQKTVSSSMGITRLSRNTQVSQFKYFDDFVAWPANQAEKVDIKNAELVYVGYGIQAPEENWDDFKDVDVKGKIIIIKNNDPEYDENVFAGKTRLYYGRYTYKYEKAKEMGALGAIIIHTTPTAGYGWNVVSNGWSSENFYVKSDAGADKGSTEMNGWLTYGASKKLFERAGLDLDDLLESADSPDFEPVVLKNTGLSVKLEAKYRNINAKNVVAKIEGSDDDLKDEYLLLSAHFDHLGITTPVDGDSINNGAEDNAAGVSVLLNMLKGYKKMQPDIKRSVLATIVSAEEVGLLGSEYWANNPTVPLGKVAGNINLDGTNVYGETKDVVIIGYGRSTLADLVVEEATKVGRPVKPDAHPEQGLFYRSDHFNMAKVGIPAIFPNPGTNYIGKTADEMRTIDSVSAANYHSVNDEVNEYWDLSGAVKDARLFFKVGLRVLNADDIQAWHAGDEFEAARLKSLNK
;
A
#
# COMPACT_ATOMS: atom_id res chain seq x y z
N MET A 1 65.10 -15.92 0.04
CA MET A 1 63.74 -15.90 0.61
C MET A 1 63.51 -14.65 1.42
N ARG A 2 63.38 -13.48 0.79
CA ARG A 2 63.12 -12.19 1.49
C ARG A 2 62.56 -11.14 0.51
N LYS A 3 61.44 -11.41 -0.19
CA LYS A 3 60.75 -10.42 -1.05
C LYS A 3 59.24 -10.62 -1.18
N LEU A 4 58.56 -11.30 -0.21
CA LEU A 4 57.11 -11.58 -0.35
C LEU A 4 56.25 -10.98 0.77
N ILE A 5 56.75 -10.14 1.64
CA ILE A 5 55.98 -9.64 2.80
C ILE A 5 55.49 -8.18 2.63
N LEU A 6 55.92 -7.45 1.58
CA LEU A 6 55.60 -6.02 1.44
C LEU A 6 54.45 -5.68 0.52
N LEU A 7 53.70 -6.66 -0.05
CA LEU A 7 52.60 -6.41 -0.97
C LEU A 7 51.19 -6.53 -0.37
N PHE A 8 51.06 -7.00 0.89
CA PHE A 8 49.75 -7.22 1.51
C PHE A 8 49.22 -6.09 2.41
N ILE A 9 50.05 -5.15 2.81
CA ILE A 9 49.66 -4.08 3.75
C ILE A 9 48.82 -2.97 3.12
N PRO A 10 48.99 -2.55 1.83
CA PRO A 10 48.22 -1.45 1.27
C PRO A 10 46.74 -1.81 1.00
N LEU A 11 46.42 -3.09 0.76
CA LEU A 11 45.03 -3.49 0.41
C LEU A 11 44.10 -3.52 1.64
N LEU A 12 44.64 -3.88 2.80
CA LEU A 12 43.86 -3.89 4.06
C LEU A 12 43.53 -2.46 4.56
N VAL A 13 44.41 -1.49 4.30
CA VAL A 13 44.17 -0.10 4.70
C VAL A 13 43.12 0.58 3.84
N LEU A 14 43.00 0.23 2.53
CA LEU A 14 41.96 0.78 1.64
C LEU A 14 40.56 0.26 1.98
N VAL A 15 40.43 -1.02 2.34
CA VAL A 15 39.15 -1.61 2.74
C VAL A 15 38.67 -1.06 4.10
N ALA A 16 39.60 -0.82 5.03
CA ALA A 16 39.26 -0.22 6.32
C ALA A 16 38.86 1.27 6.21
N CYS A 17 39.44 2.02 5.25
CA CYS A 17 39.03 3.41 4.98
C CYS A 17 37.63 3.51 4.35
N GLN A 18 37.24 2.59 3.49
CA GLN A 18 35.91 2.60 2.86
C GLN A 18 34.79 2.26 3.86
N SER A 19 35.01 1.31 4.77
CA SER A 19 34.03 0.99 5.82
C SER A 19 33.89 2.13 6.85
N SER A 20 34.96 2.84 7.15
CA SER A 20 34.92 4.00 8.07
C SER A 20 34.12 5.18 7.48
N ASN A 21 34.16 5.39 6.17
CA ASN A 21 33.40 6.46 5.51
C ASN A 21 31.88 6.20 5.53
N VAL A 22 31.42 4.97 5.31
CA VAL A 22 30.00 4.60 5.38
C VAL A 22 29.46 4.80 6.79
N ASP A 23 30.19 4.34 7.81
CA ASP A 23 29.76 4.49 9.21
C ASP A 23 29.78 5.95 9.67
N GLU A 24 30.74 6.75 9.21
CA GLU A 24 30.79 8.18 9.47
C GLU A 24 29.57 8.89 8.88
N ILE A 25 29.24 8.66 7.60
CA ILE A 25 28.08 9.25 6.95
C ILE A 25 26.78 8.77 7.59
N ALA A 26 26.66 7.48 7.88
CA ALA A 26 25.49 6.95 8.58
C ALA A 26 25.32 7.60 9.97
N SER A 27 26.42 7.93 10.68
CA SER A 27 26.35 8.56 11.99
C SER A 27 25.76 9.98 11.98
N GLU A 28 25.71 10.64 10.82
CA GLU A 28 25.06 11.95 10.66
C GLU A 28 23.53 11.89 10.68
N ILE A 29 22.94 10.72 10.54
CA ILE A 29 21.51 10.50 10.82
C ILE A 29 21.38 10.50 12.34
N THR A 30 20.79 11.55 12.89
CA THR A 30 20.67 11.77 14.35
C THR A 30 19.23 12.02 14.72
N GLU A 31 18.91 11.91 16.01
CA GLU A 31 17.59 12.24 16.55
C GLU A 31 17.21 13.68 16.22
N GLU A 32 18.16 14.63 16.38
CA GLU A 32 17.96 16.04 16.02
C GLU A 32 17.62 16.21 14.54
N SER A 33 18.37 15.58 13.64
CA SER A 33 18.15 15.71 12.20
C SER A 33 16.81 15.10 11.73
N ILE A 34 16.31 14.08 12.42
CA ILE A 34 14.97 13.51 12.17
C ILE A 34 13.90 14.44 12.76
N MET A 35 14.05 14.87 14.01
CA MET A 35 13.09 15.73 14.68
C MET A 35 12.92 17.10 13.98
N ASP A 36 13.97 17.64 13.38
CA ASP A 36 13.92 18.91 12.64
C ASP A 36 12.84 18.88 11.53
N HIS A 37 12.75 17.78 10.78
CA HIS A 37 11.76 17.64 9.73
C HIS A 37 10.38 17.29 10.29
N ILE A 38 10.30 16.44 11.31
CA ILE A 38 9.02 16.09 11.97
C ILE A 38 8.36 17.34 12.52
N SER A 39 9.11 18.15 13.28
CA SER A 39 8.59 19.37 13.92
C SER A 39 8.02 20.39 12.93
N VAL A 40 8.53 20.40 11.69
CA VAL A 40 7.98 21.25 10.63
C VAL A 40 6.76 20.62 10.00
N LEU A 41 6.85 19.37 9.51
CA LEU A 41 5.78 18.72 8.77
C LEU A 41 4.55 18.46 9.64
N ALA A 42 4.72 18.14 10.92
CA ALA A 42 3.65 17.90 11.87
C ALA A 42 3.18 19.16 12.61
N SER A 43 3.59 20.36 12.19
CA SER A 43 3.08 21.60 12.80
C SER A 43 1.71 21.97 12.27
N ASP A 44 0.93 22.71 13.07
CA ASP A 44 -0.39 23.26 12.69
C ASP A 44 -0.33 24.12 11.42
N GLU A 45 0.83 24.72 11.15
CA GLU A 45 1.03 25.50 9.93
C GLU A 45 0.78 24.67 8.67
N PHE A 46 1.04 23.37 8.70
CA PHE A 46 0.86 22.43 7.59
C PHE A 46 -0.55 21.85 7.52
N GLU A 47 -1.46 22.25 8.44
CA GLU A 47 -2.90 21.93 8.37
C GLU A 47 -3.19 20.44 8.20
N GLY A 48 -2.33 19.57 8.78
CA GLY A 48 -2.43 18.13 8.67
C GLY A 48 -2.25 17.58 7.26
N ARG A 49 -1.70 18.34 6.34
CA ARG A 49 -1.26 17.92 4.98
C ARG A 49 -2.31 17.18 4.15
N GLY A 50 -3.60 17.47 4.38
CA GLY A 50 -4.70 16.76 3.69
C GLY A 50 -4.59 16.84 2.17
N THR A 51 -4.83 15.74 1.48
CA THR A 51 -4.78 15.61 0.01
C THR A 51 -5.63 16.66 -0.70
N GLY A 52 -5.04 17.37 -1.66
CA GLY A 52 -5.71 18.41 -2.46
C GLY A 52 -6.05 19.69 -1.68
N THR A 53 -5.43 19.92 -0.53
CA THR A 53 -5.64 21.09 0.31
C THR A 53 -4.42 22.03 0.31
N ARG A 54 -4.57 23.18 0.97
CA ARG A 54 -3.46 24.12 1.19
C ARG A 54 -2.33 23.49 2.02
N GLY A 55 -2.65 22.54 2.91
CA GLY A 55 -1.66 21.81 3.69
C GLY A 55 -0.76 20.94 2.81
N GLU A 56 -1.33 20.26 1.80
CA GLU A 56 -0.56 19.55 0.79
C GLU A 56 0.39 20.50 0.04
N ASP A 57 -0.10 21.65 -0.41
CA ASP A 57 0.71 22.61 -1.15
C ASP A 57 1.94 23.06 -0.34
N LYS A 58 1.77 23.37 0.95
CA LYS A 58 2.85 23.73 1.87
C LYS A 58 3.86 22.61 2.07
N ALA A 59 3.37 21.38 2.20
CA ALA A 59 4.23 20.21 2.33
C ALA A 59 5.07 19.99 1.06
N VAL A 60 4.47 20.09 -0.13
CA VAL A 60 5.17 20.00 -1.42
C VAL A 60 6.24 21.10 -1.54
N GLU A 61 5.93 22.35 -1.20
CA GLU A 61 6.91 23.44 -1.22
C GLU A 61 8.10 23.17 -0.28
N TYR A 62 7.82 22.70 0.93
CA TYR A 62 8.86 22.35 1.91
C TYR A 62 9.72 21.20 1.40
N LEU A 63 9.13 20.11 0.91
CA LEU A 63 9.85 18.94 0.40
C LEU A 63 10.74 19.30 -0.79
N VAL A 64 10.23 20.04 -1.76
CA VAL A 64 11.02 20.50 -2.92
C VAL A 64 12.20 21.38 -2.47
N LYS A 65 12.00 22.23 -1.47
CA LYS A 65 13.09 23.03 -0.89
C LYS A 65 14.15 22.13 -0.26
N GLN A 66 13.76 21.18 0.60
CA GLN A 66 14.70 20.27 1.27
C GLN A 66 15.50 19.42 0.28
N LEU A 67 14.82 18.88 -0.75
CA LEU A 67 15.48 18.09 -1.79
C LEU A 67 16.52 18.90 -2.58
N LYS A 68 16.25 20.18 -2.86
CA LYS A 68 17.22 21.09 -3.47
C LYS A 68 18.40 21.39 -2.55
N GLU A 69 18.16 21.58 -1.26
CA GLU A 69 19.20 21.81 -0.24
C GLU A 69 20.11 20.58 -0.07
N ILE A 70 19.54 19.36 -0.16
CA ILE A 70 20.30 18.11 -0.22
C ILE A 70 21.17 18.05 -1.49
N GLY A 71 20.80 18.76 -2.53
CA GLY A 71 21.48 18.71 -3.83
C GLY A 71 21.00 17.57 -4.72
N ALA A 72 19.78 17.07 -4.48
CA ALA A 72 19.09 16.17 -5.40
C ALA A 72 18.65 16.93 -6.68
N THR A 73 18.50 16.19 -7.76
CA THR A 73 17.89 16.68 -9.01
C THR A 73 16.45 16.22 -9.11
N SER A 74 15.68 16.83 -10.01
CA SER A 74 14.33 16.38 -10.27
C SER A 74 14.32 14.95 -10.82
N GLY A 75 13.38 14.13 -10.31
CA GLY A 75 13.04 12.82 -10.87
C GLY A 75 11.94 12.89 -11.94
N VAL A 76 11.49 14.10 -12.30
CA VAL A 76 10.47 14.36 -13.33
C VAL A 76 11.10 15.06 -14.52
N ALA A 77 10.63 14.74 -15.72
CA ALA A 77 11.24 15.20 -16.98
C ALA A 77 11.26 16.72 -17.17
N ASP A 78 10.30 17.44 -16.58
CA ASP A 78 10.19 18.90 -16.69
C ASP A 78 11.10 19.68 -15.71
N GLY A 79 11.79 18.96 -14.81
CA GLY A 79 12.68 19.57 -13.80
C GLY A 79 11.97 20.17 -12.59
N SER A 80 10.66 20.02 -12.44
CA SER A 80 9.88 20.65 -11.38
C SER A 80 9.98 19.95 -10.03
N PHE A 81 10.38 18.69 -9.95
CA PHE A 81 10.23 17.75 -8.82
C PHE A 81 8.78 17.27 -8.58
N ILE A 82 7.80 17.82 -9.27
CA ILE A 82 6.39 17.57 -9.01
C ILE A 82 5.82 16.69 -10.12
N GLN A 83 5.25 15.56 -9.75
CA GLN A 83 4.39 14.75 -10.60
C GLN A 83 2.93 15.05 -10.22
N PRO A 84 2.24 15.96 -10.93
CA PRO A 84 0.83 16.23 -10.65
C PRO A 84 -0.02 15.06 -11.14
N PHE A 85 -1.09 14.75 -10.39
CA PHE A 85 -2.02 13.73 -10.81
C PHE A 85 -3.47 14.09 -10.48
N PRO A 86 -4.41 13.73 -11.37
CA PRO A 86 -5.82 14.07 -11.20
C PRO A 86 -6.51 13.05 -10.30
N LEU A 87 -7.19 13.52 -9.27
CA LEU A 87 -8.11 12.72 -8.47
C LEU A 87 -9.56 13.15 -8.68
N LEU A 88 -10.45 12.19 -8.45
CA LEU A 88 -11.89 12.37 -8.46
C LEU A 88 -12.44 11.99 -7.08
N GLY A 89 -12.90 12.98 -6.31
CA GLY A 89 -13.69 12.73 -5.12
C GLY A 89 -15.11 12.36 -5.52
N GLN A 90 -15.57 11.18 -5.10
CA GLN A 90 -16.89 10.63 -5.41
C GLN A 90 -17.73 10.48 -4.14
N LYS A 91 -18.93 11.02 -4.15
CA LYS A 91 -19.92 10.78 -3.12
C LYS A 91 -21.20 10.21 -3.72
N THR A 92 -21.55 8.98 -3.37
CA THR A 92 -22.84 8.39 -3.72
C THR A 92 -23.94 9.11 -2.94
N VAL A 93 -24.86 9.77 -3.64
CA VAL A 93 -25.93 10.59 -3.04
C VAL A 93 -27.28 9.90 -3.06
N SER A 94 -27.45 8.92 -3.93
CA SER A 94 -28.65 8.07 -4.01
C SER A 94 -28.27 6.67 -4.47
N SER A 95 -28.82 5.67 -3.80
CA SER A 95 -28.64 4.26 -4.17
C SER A 95 -29.92 3.48 -3.91
N SER A 96 -30.34 2.70 -4.90
CA SER A 96 -31.43 1.73 -4.75
C SER A 96 -31.05 0.41 -5.42
N MET A 97 -31.35 -0.71 -4.74
CA MET A 97 -31.07 -2.07 -5.22
C MET A 97 -32.28 -2.96 -4.91
N GLY A 98 -32.76 -3.67 -5.92
CA GLY A 98 -33.90 -4.57 -5.78
C GLY A 98 -33.71 -5.90 -6.47
N ILE A 99 -34.23 -6.97 -5.85
CA ILE A 99 -34.26 -8.31 -6.43
C ILE A 99 -35.33 -8.35 -7.50
N THR A 100 -35.01 -8.88 -8.67
CA THR A 100 -35.94 -9.04 -9.80
C THR A 100 -36.12 -10.50 -10.15
N ARG A 101 -37.35 -10.87 -10.57
CA ARG A 101 -37.63 -12.15 -11.18
C ARG A 101 -37.50 -12.02 -12.70
N LEU A 102 -36.44 -12.59 -13.25
CA LEU A 102 -36.09 -12.42 -14.67
C LEU A 102 -37.18 -12.90 -15.62
N SER A 103 -37.82 -14.04 -15.35
CA SER A 103 -38.88 -14.60 -16.19
C SER A 103 -40.13 -13.72 -16.31
N ARG A 104 -40.34 -12.78 -15.39
CA ARG A 104 -41.50 -11.87 -15.36
C ARG A 104 -41.10 -10.39 -15.50
N ASN A 105 -39.82 -10.12 -15.54
CA ASN A 105 -39.27 -8.74 -15.55
C ASN A 105 -39.86 -7.86 -14.44
N THR A 106 -39.96 -8.41 -13.21
CA THR A 106 -40.66 -7.77 -12.09
C THR A 106 -39.75 -7.71 -10.86
N GLN A 107 -39.64 -6.54 -10.24
CA GLN A 107 -39.01 -6.40 -8.94
C GLN A 107 -39.89 -7.07 -7.86
N VAL A 108 -39.31 -7.96 -7.07
CA VAL A 108 -40.01 -8.72 -6.03
C VAL A 108 -39.61 -8.35 -4.61
N SER A 109 -38.49 -7.65 -4.43
CA SER A 109 -37.99 -7.17 -3.14
C SER A 109 -37.04 -6.00 -3.35
N GLN A 110 -36.83 -5.21 -2.30
CA GLN A 110 -35.89 -4.10 -2.29
C GLN A 110 -35.04 -4.16 -1.02
N PHE A 111 -33.77 -3.86 -1.15
CA PHE A 111 -32.82 -3.72 -0.07
C PHE A 111 -32.81 -2.28 0.46
N LYS A 112 -32.47 -2.11 1.73
CA LYS A 112 -32.30 -0.80 2.37
C LYS A 112 -30.85 -0.37 2.25
N TYR A 113 -30.65 0.83 1.69
CA TYR A 113 -29.32 1.44 1.57
C TYR A 113 -28.72 1.68 2.97
N PHE A 114 -27.46 1.40 3.15
CA PHE A 114 -26.67 1.34 4.38
C PHE A 114 -27.02 0.21 5.37
N ASP A 115 -28.29 -0.22 5.46
CA ASP A 115 -28.67 -1.32 6.36
C ASP A 115 -28.35 -2.69 5.75
N ASP A 116 -28.73 -2.89 4.48
CA ASP A 116 -28.58 -4.17 3.76
C ASP A 116 -27.40 -4.15 2.79
N PHE A 117 -27.08 -2.98 2.20
CA PHE A 117 -26.05 -2.82 1.18
C PHE A 117 -25.44 -1.44 1.13
N VAL A 118 -24.25 -1.36 0.51
CA VAL A 118 -23.69 -0.16 -0.08
C VAL A 118 -23.31 -0.43 -1.53
N ALA A 119 -23.44 0.56 -2.40
CA ALA A 119 -23.04 0.46 -3.80
C ALA A 119 -22.72 1.84 -4.37
N TRP A 120 -21.82 1.88 -5.36
CA TRP A 120 -21.35 3.11 -6.01
C TRP A 120 -21.06 2.88 -7.49
N PRO A 121 -21.13 3.94 -8.33
CA PRO A 121 -20.65 3.85 -9.71
C PRO A 121 -19.15 3.57 -9.75
N ALA A 122 -18.74 2.48 -10.39
CA ALA A 122 -17.33 2.12 -10.51
C ALA A 122 -16.69 2.66 -11.79
N ASN A 123 -17.50 3.06 -12.77
CA ASN A 123 -17.09 3.64 -14.05
C ASN A 123 -17.00 5.17 -14.04
N GLN A 124 -16.99 5.80 -12.86
CA GLN A 124 -16.97 7.25 -12.66
C GLN A 124 -18.13 7.99 -13.36
N ALA A 125 -19.27 7.32 -13.58
CA ALA A 125 -20.47 7.95 -14.13
C ALA A 125 -21.31 8.60 -13.03
N GLU A 126 -21.93 9.76 -13.33
CA GLU A 126 -22.84 10.40 -12.38
C GLU A 126 -24.09 9.58 -12.10
N LYS A 127 -24.49 8.73 -13.05
CA LYS A 127 -25.68 7.87 -12.94
C LYS A 127 -25.44 6.49 -13.52
N VAL A 128 -25.95 5.49 -12.82
CA VAL A 128 -26.00 4.09 -13.26
C VAL A 128 -27.45 3.61 -13.15
N ASP A 129 -27.97 2.97 -14.19
CA ASP A 129 -29.34 2.37 -14.23
C ASP A 129 -29.25 0.95 -14.83
N ILE A 130 -28.92 -0.01 -13.99
CA ILE A 130 -28.87 -1.44 -14.34
C ILE A 130 -30.26 -2.03 -14.15
N LYS A 131 -30.76 -2.75 -15.16
CA LYS A 131 -32.07 -3.39 -15.14
C LYS A 131 -31.93 -4.89 -15.33
N ASN A 132 -32.46 -5.65 -14.36
CA ASN A 132 -32.59 -7.11 -14.47
C ASN A 132 -31.30 -7.84 -14.82
N ALA A 133 -30.15 -7.41 -14.24
CA ALA A 133 -28.88 -8.06 -14.48
C ALA A 133 -28.89 -9.50 -13.95
N GLU A 134 -28.38 -10.42 -14.75
CA GLU A 134 -28.12 -11.79 -14.32
C GLU A 134 -27.03 -11.84 -13.26
N LEU A 135 -27.07 -12.84 -12.39
CA LEU A 135 -26.16 -12.98 -11.25
C LEU A 135 -25.41 -14.31 -11.33
N VAL A 136 -24.11 -14.25 -11.02
CA VAL A 136 -23.25 -15.43 -10.90
C VAL A 136 -22.49 -15.36 -9.57
N TYR A 137 -22.60 -16.39 -8.75
CA TYR A 137 -21.74 -16.57 -7.59
C TYR A 137 -20.44 -17.25 -8.03
N VAL A 138 -19.31 -16.62 -7.75
CA VAL A 138 -17.99 -17.04 -8.21
C VAL A 138 -17.04 -17.35 -7.05
N GLY A 139 -17.55 -17.91 -5.95
CA GLY A 139 -16.72 -18.23 -4.79
C GLY A 139 -15.94 -17.00 -4.30
N TYR A 140 -14.65 -17.13 -4.13
CA TYR A 140 -13.77 -16.01 -3.80
C TYR A 140 -13.46 -15.09 -4.99
N GLY A 141 -13.80 -15.49 -6.22
CA GLY A 141 -13.50 -14.74 -7.45
C GLY A 141 -12.00 -14.61 -7.72
N ILE A 142 -11.25 -15.68 -7.47
CA ILE A 142 -9.77 -15.74 -7.60
C ILE A 142 -9.39 -16.53 -8.85
N GLN A 143 -8.38 -16.03 -9.57
CA GLN A 143 -7.56 -16.78 -10.50
C GLN A 143 -6.11 -16.65 -10.10
N ALA A 144 -5.52 -17.72 -9.59
CA ALA A 144 -4.15 -17.83 -9.11
C ALA A 144 -3.50 -19.12 -9.67
N PRO A 145 -2.91 -19.06 -10.88
CA PRO A 145 -2.30 -20.24 -11.51
C PRO A 145 -1.19 -20.89 -10.67
N GLU A 146 -0.44 -20.10 -9.89
CA GLU A 146 0.60 -20.54 -8.97
C GLU A 146 0.05 -21.39 -7.82
N GLU A 147 -1.21 -21.15 -7.41
CA GLU A 147 -1.93 -21.93 -6.40
C GLU A 147 -2.81 -23.03 -7.03
N ASN A 148 -2.78 -23.20 -8.36
CA ASN A 148 -3.70 -24.05 -9.12
C ASN A 148 -5.18 -23.76 -8.82
N TRP A 149 -5.51 -22.47 -8.66
CA TRP A 149 -6.85 -22.01 -8.27
C TRP A 149 -7.49 -21.16 -9.35
N ASP A 150 -8.74 -21.51 -9.71
CA ASP A 150 -9.58 -20.74 -10.62
C ASP A 150 -11.05 -20.87 -10.23
N ASP A 151 -11.61 -19.81 -9.65
CA ASP A 151 -13.02 -19.75 -9.25
C ASP A 151 -13.97 -19.46 -10.42
N PHE A 152 -13.44 -19.00 -11.56
CA PHE A 152 -14.27 -18.68 -12.72
C PHE A 152 -14.42 -19.84 -13.67
N LYS A 153 -13.39 -20.68 -13.79
CA LYS A 153 -13.36 -21.78 -14.77
C LYS A 153 -13.85 -21.30 -16.16
N ASP A 154 -14.83 -21.96 -16.72
CA ASP A 154 -15.39 -21.63 -18.04
C ASP A 154 -16.68 -20.78 -17.98
N VAL A 155 -17.04 -20.21 -16.80
CA VAL A 155 -18.27 -19.42 -16.69
C VAL A 155 -18.13 -18.07 -17.40
N ASP A 156 -19.11 -17.77 -18.25
CA ASP A 156 -19.21 -16.44 -18.85
C ASP A 156 -19.88 -15.46 -17.86
N VAL A 157 -19.08 -14.52 -17.35
CA VAL A 157 -19.54 -13.45 -16.45
C VAL A 157 -19.72 -12.10 -17.14
N LYS A 158 -19.43 -12.02 -18.44
CA LYS A 158 -19.49 -10.78 -19.20
C LYS A 158 -20.91 -10.20 -19.21
N GLY A 159 -21.03 -8.95 -18.79
CA GLY A 159 -22.31 -8.26 -18.72
C GLY A 159 -23.23 -8.72 -17.57
N LYS A 160 -22.74 -9.54 -16.64
CA LYS A 160 -23.45 -10.00 -15.45
C LYS A 160 -22.89 -9.37 -14.19
N ILE A 161 -23.66 -9.34 -13.10
CA ILE A 161 -23.15 -8.98 -11.78
C ILE A 161 -22.62 -10.25 -11.12
N ILE A 162 -21.36 -10.21 -10.70
CA ILE A 162 -20.78 -11.31 -9.93
C ILE A 162 -20.95 -11.07 -8.43
N ILE A 163 -21.26 -12.14 -7.70
CA ILE A 163 -21.36 -12.16 -6.25
C ILE A 163 -20.15 -12.93 -5.71
N ILE A 164 -19.45 -12.35 -4.73
CA ILE A 164 -18.12 -12.81 -4.32
C ILE A 164 -18.09 -13.01 -2.81
N LYS A 165 -17.51 -14.14 -2.36
CA LYS A 165 -17.12 -14.36 -0.96
C LYS A 165 -15.88 -13.48 -0.66
N ASN A 166 -15.90 -12.76 0.45
CA ASN A 166 -14.76 -11.94 0.87
C ASN A 166 -13.61 -12.82 1.38
N ASN A 167 -12.38 -12.29 1.35
CA ASN A 167 -11.14 -12.94 1.74
C ASN A 167 -10.59 -13.92 0.67
N ASP A 168 -9.64 -14.75 1.03
CA ASP A 168 -9.05 -15.85 0.26
C ASP A 168 -9.16 -17.15 1.07
N PRO A 169 -8.94 -18.32 0.46
CA PRO A 169 -9.00 -19.60 1.17
C PRO A 169 -7.96 -19.66 2.30
N GLU A 170 -8.40 -20.01 3.51
CA GLU A 170 -7.55 -20.11 4.71
C GLU A 170 -7.65 -21.47 5.44
N TYR A 171 -8.22 -22.47 4.78
CA TYR A 171 -8.53 -23.77 5.39
C TYR A 171 -7.32 -24.71 5.49
N ASP A 172 -6.25 -24.48 4.74
CA ASP A 172 -5.03 -25.30 4.71
C ASP A 172 -3.81 -24.37 4.66
N GLU A 173 -2.77 -24.66 5.47
CA GLU A 173 -1.55 -23.86 5.54
C GLU A 173 -0.73 -23.84 4.23
N ASN A 174 -0.98 -24.78 3.33
CA ASN A 174 -0.32 -24.88 2.03
C ASN A 174 -1.12 -24.24 0.89
N VAL A 175 -2.29 -23.68 1.16
CA VAL A 175 -3.14 -23.01 0.20
C VAL A 175 -3.22 -21.54 0.56
N PHE A 176 -2.85 -20.63 -0.36
CA PHE A 176 -2.81 -19.17 -0.14
C PHE A 176 -2.07 -18.76 1.15
N ALA A 177 -1.00 -19.49 1.50
CA ALA A 177 -0.23 -19.29 2.74
C ALA A 177 -1.10 -19.35 4.03
N GLY A 178 -2.18 -20.12 4.00
CA GLY A 178 -3.05 -20.37 5.15
C GLY A 178 -3.73 -19.11 5.68
N LYS A 179 -3.45 -18.74 6.93
CA LYS A 179 -4.05 -17.56 7.55
C LYS A 179 -3.43 -16.23 7.12
N THR A 180 -2.31 -16.25 6.40
CA THR A 180 -1.70 -15.05 5.85
C THR A 180 -2.60 -14.50 4.77
N ARG A 181 -3.08 -13.27 4.93
CA ARG A 181 -3.89 -12.64 3.88
C ARG A 181 -3.00 -12.23 2.72
N LEU A 182 -3.27 -12.78 1.55
CA LEU A 182 -2.62 -12.38 0.30
C LEU A 182 -3.42 -11.27 -0.42
N TYR A 183 -2.90 -10.78 -1.54
CA TYR A 183 -3.61 -9.81 -2.37
C TYR A 183 -4.99 -10.31 -2.80
N TYR A 184 -5.09 -11.60 -3.07
CA TYR A 184 -6.34 -12.27 -3.43
C TYR A 184 -7.46 -12.06 -2.40
N GLY A 185 -7.14 -11.95 -1.10
CA GLY A 185 -8.09 -11.68 -0.03
C GLY A 185 -8.56 -10.23 0.08
N ARG A 186 -7.92 -9.30 -0.62
CA ARG A 186 -8.31 -7.87 -0.59
C ARG A 186 -9.56 -7.63 -1.43
N TYR A 187 -10.45 -6.79 -0.91
CA TYR A 187 -11.67 -6.40 -1.65
C TYR A 187 -11.35 -5.68 -2.97
N THR A 188 -10.24 -4.95 -3.03
CA THR A 188 -9.76 -4.28 -4.25
C THR A 188 -9.47 -5.27 -5.36
N TYR A 189 -8.79 -6.39 -5.06
CA TYR A 189 -8.57 -7.47 -6.02
C TYR A 189 -9.88 -7.97 -6.64
N LYS A 190 -10.94 -8.13 -5.82
CA LYS A 190 -12.24 -8.63 -6.30
C LYS A 190 -12.85 -7.74 -7.37
N TYR A 191 -12.75 -6.41 -7.17
CA TYR A 191 -13.24 -5.44 -8.15
C TYR A 191 -12.35 -5.34 -9.38
N GLU A 192 -11.03 -5.42 -9.21
CA GLU A 192 -10.08 -5.45 -10.33
C GLU A 192 -10.28 -6.70 -11.18
N LYS A 193 -10.47 -7.86 -10.57
CA LYS A 193 -10.74 -9.12 -11.29
C LYS A 193 -12.11 -9.09 -12.00
N ALA A 194 -13.13 -8.53 -11.38
CA ALA A 194 -14.44 -8.34 -12.03
C ALA A 194 -14.32 -7.48 -13.29
N LYS A 195 -13.56 -6.40 -13.24
CA LYS A 195 -13.24 -5.54 -14.39
C LYS A 195 -12.50 -6.33 -15.48
N GLU A 196 -11.47 -7.07 -15.11
CA GLU A 196 -10.68 -7.91 -16.03
C GLU A 196 -11.54 -8.93 -16.76
N MET A 197 -12.47 -9.58 -16.04
CA MET A 197 -13.39 -10.58 -16.58
C MET A 197 -14.56 -9.97 -17.38
N GLY A 198 -14.67 -8.64 -17.43
CA GLY A 198 -15.73 -7.93 -18.15
C GLY A 198 -17.12 -8.04 -17.51
N ALA A 199 -17.19 -8.26 -16.20
CA ALA A 199 -18.43 -8.23 -15.45
C ALA A 199 -19.10 -6.85 -15.51
N LEU A 200 -20.43 -6.82 -15.48
CA LEU A 200 -21.22 -5.58 -15.40
C LEU A 200 -21.08 -4.91 -14.05
N GLY A 201 -20.92 -5.68 -12.99
CA GLY A 201 -20.76 -5.23 -11.62
C GLY A 201 -20.23 -6.34 -10.71
N ALA A 202 -19.75 -5.94 -9.54
CA ALA A 202 -19.29 -6.86 -8.52
C ALA A 202 -19.87 -6.50 -7.15
N ILE A 203 -20.34 -7.51 -6.43
CA ILE A 203 -20.88 -7.37 -5.08
C ILE A 203 -20.18 -8.37 -4.16
N ILE A 204 -19.59 -7.87 -3.08
CA ILE A 204 -18.94 -8.70 -2.08
C ILE A 204 -19.92 -8.99 -0.93
N ILE A 205 -19.98 -10.24 -0.50
CA ILE A 205 -20.74 -10.66 0.68
C ILE A 205 -19.92 -10.30 1.93
N HIS A 206 -20.48 -9.45 2.78
CA HIS A 206 -19.85 -9.11 4.06
C HIS A 206 -20.25 -10.10 5.14
N THR A 207 -19.25 -10.73 5.75
CA THR A 207 -19.35 -11.40 7.05
C THR A 207 -18.26 -10.87 7.96
N THR A 208 -18.54 -10.72 9.25
CA THR A 208 -17.55 -10.22 10.21
C THR A 208 -16.29 -11.09 10.27
N PRO A 209 -16.39 -12.44 10.27
CA PRO A 209 -15.20 -13.28 10.27
C PRO A 209 -14.26 -13.06 9.07
N THR A 210 -14.82 -12.99 7.85
CA THR A 210 -14.00 -12.85 6.63
C THR A 210 -13.48 -11.43 6.43
N ALA A 211 -14.21 -10.40 6.93
CA ALA A 211 -13.77 -9.02 6.82
C ALA A 211 -12.79 -8.60 7.93
N GLY A 212 -12.89 -9.23 9.12
CA GLY A 212 -12.16 -8.82 10.31
C GLY A 212 -12.77 -7.61 11.03
N TYR A 213 -13.91 -7.08 10.53
CA TYR A 213 -14.63 -5.93 11.11
C TYR A 213 -16.14 -6.03 10.85
N GLY A 214 -16.91 -5.28 11.63
CA GLY A 214 -18.37 -5.24 11.49
C GLY A 214 -18.85 -4.43 10.29
N TRP A 215 -20.14 -4.62 9.92
CA TRP A 215 -20.79 -3.91 8.82
C TRP A 215 -20.73 -2.37 8.93
N ASN A 216 -20.69 -1.84 10.15
CA ASN A 216 -20.57 -0.40 10.40
C ASN A 216 -19.33 0.22 9.76
N VAL A 217 -18.23 -0.50 9.67
CA VAL A 217 -17.00 -0.02 9.00
C VAL A 217 -17.26 0.19 7.52
N VAL A 218 -17.91 -0.77 6.87
CA VAL A 218 -18.27 -0.66 5.44
C VAL A 218 -19.29 0.47 5.22
N SER A 219 -20.38 0.50 5.99
CA SER A 219 -21.43 1.51 5.82
C SER A 219 -20.92 2.94 6.09
N ASN A 220 -20.07 3.14 7.09
CA ASN A 220 -19.48 4.44 7.40
C ASN A 220 -18.48 4.88 6.30
N GLY A 221 -17.58 3.99 5.88
CA GLY A 221 -16.61 4.28 4.81
C GLY A 221 -17.29 4.74 3.52
N TRP A 222 -18.36 4.07 3.10
CA TRP A 222 -19.09 4.40 1.87
C TRP A 222 -20.17 5.50 2.03
N SER A 223 -20.39 6.00 3.25
CA SER A 223 -21.23 7.17 3.51
C SER A 223 -20.50 8.50 3.26
N SER A 224 -19.18 8.47 3.26
CA SER A 224 -18.28 9.60 3.04
C SER A 224 -17.90 9.77 1.57
N GLU A 225 -17.12 10.78 1.26
CA GLU A 225 -16.48 10.94 -0.05
C GLU A 225 -15.32 9.95 -0.15
N ASN A 226 -15.25 9.23 -1.26
CA ASN A 226 -14.17 8.32 -1.60
C ASN A 226 -13.39 8.87 -2.80
N PHE A 227 -12.10 8.59 -2.87
CA PHE A 227 -11.21 9.15 -3.88
C PHE A 227 -10.77 8.07 -4.86
N TYR A 228 -10.52 8.48 -6.10
CA TYR A 228 -10.05 7.62 -7.19
C TYR A 228 -9.12 8.40 -8.09
N VAL A 229 -8.13 7.74 -8.67
CA VAL A 229 -7.40 8.32 -9.80
C VAL A 229 -8.39 8.57 -10.93
N LYS A 230 -8.43 9.81 -11.42
CA LYS A 230 -9.34 10.18 -12.49
C LYS A 230 -8.93 9.52 -13.81
N SER A 231 -9.86 8.83 -14.44
CA SER A 231 -9.64 8.28 -15.77
C SER A 231 -9.67 9.37 -16.84
N ASP A 232 -8.71 9.37 -17.76
CA ASP A 232 -8.64 10.30 -18.90
C ASP A 232 -9.85 10.17 -19.85
N ALA A 233 -10.53 9.04 -19.84
CA ALA A 233 -11.69 8.77 -20.69
C ALA A 233 -13.02 9.38 -20.18
N GLY A 234 -13.01 10.05 -19.02
CA GLY A 234 -14.22 10.64 -18.38
C GLY A 234 -15.06 9.60 -17.64
N ALA A 235 -15.60 8.60 -18.31
CA ALA A 235 -16.04 7.35 -17.70
C ALA A 235 -14.99 6.28 -18.02
N ASP A 236 -14.58 5.50 -17.05
CA ASP A 236 -13.57 4.44 -17.25
C ASP A 236 -14.13 3.34 -18.15
N LYS A 237 -13.93 3.49 -19.46
CA LYS A 237 -14.40 2.54 -20.47
C LYS A 237 -13.74 1.20 -20.25
N GLY A 238 -14.49 0.24 -19.77
CA GLY A 238 -14.02 -1.11 -19.46
C GLY A 238 -14.01 -1.43 -17.97
N SER A 239 -14.34 -0.47 -17.09
CA SER A 239 -14.70 -0.76 -15.70
C SER A 239 -16.05 -1.42 -15.59
N THR A 240 -16.29 -2.10 -14.46
CA THR A 240 -17.64 -2.45 -14.03
C THR A 240 -18.50 -1.18 -13.92
N GLU A 241 -19.79 -1.27 -14.18
CA GLU A 241 -20.68 -0.11 -14.00
C GLU A 241 -20.91 0.19 -12.52
N MET A 242 -20.91 -0.84 -11.68
CA MET A 242 -21.10 -0.70 -10.23
C MET A 242 -20.23 -1.66 -9.44
N ASN A 243 -19.83 -1.24 -8.26
CA ASN A 243 -19.31 -2.10 -7.22
C ASN A 243 -20.14 -1.94 -5.95
N GLY A 244 -20.12 -2.94 -5.06
CA GLY A 244 -20.89 -2.87 -3.82
C GLY A 244 -20.62 -4.01 -2.86
N TRP A 245 -21.24 -3.88 -1.70
CA TRP A 245 -21.27 -4.88 -0.65
C TRP A 245 -22.70 -5.19 -0.26
N LEU A 246 -22.97 -6.45 0.05
CA LEU A 246 -24.21 -6.91 0.70
C LEU A 246 -23.89 -7.45 2.09
N THR A 247 -24.73 -7.17 3.07
CA THR A 247 -24.67 -7.87 4.36
C THR A 247 -24.96 -9.36 4.16
N TYR A 248 -24.48 -10.20 5.08
CA TYR A 248 -24.81 -11.62 5.08
C TYR A 248 -26.33 -11.88 5.01
N GLY A 249 -27.13 -11.15 5.82
CA GLY A 249 -28.59 -11.30 5.84
C GLY A 249 -29.27 -10.90 4.52
N ALA A 250 -28.78 -9.87 3.84
CA ALA A 250 -29.27 -9.46 2.53
C ALA A 250 -28.87 -10.49 1.45
N SER A 251 -27.65 -11.00 1.52
CA SER A 251 -27.17 -12.07 0.64
C SER A 251 -27.99 -13.34 0.80
N LYS A 252 -28.28 -13.77 2.03
CA LYS A 252 -29.12 -14.95 2.30
C LYS A 252 -30.50 -14.81 1.64
N LYS A 253 -31.15 -13.66 1.79
CA LYS A 253 -32.43 -13.37 1.11
C LYS A 253 -32.33 -13.47 -0.42
N LEU A 254 -31.20 -13.01 -1.00
CA LEU A 254 -30.96 -13.06 -2.45
C LEU A 254 -30.85 -14.51 -2.95
N PHE A 255 -30.04 -15.33 -2.26
CA PHE A 255 -29.80 -16.73 -2.63
C PHE A 255 -31.04 -17.60 -2.41
N GLU A 256 -31.77 -17.42 -1.31
CA GLU A 256 -33.08 -18.09 -1.06
C GLU A 256 -34.08 -17.83 -2.19
N ARG A 257 -34.08 -16.63 -2.80
CA ARG A 257 -34.94 -16.32 -3.96
C ARG A 257 -34.58 -17.09 -5.22
N ALA A 258 -33.31 -17.49 -5.35
CA ALA A 258 -32.83 -18.35 -6.41
C ALA A 258 -33.04 -19.85 -6.10
N GLY A 259 -33.51 -20.19 -4.88
CA GLY A 259 -33.66 -21.56 -4.42
C GLY A 259 -32.33 -22.20 -3.99
N LEU A 260 -31.38 -21.37 -3.57
CA LEU A 260 -30.05 -21.79 -3.18
C LEU A 260 -29.82 -21.53 -1.68
N ASP A 261 -29.06 -22.40 -1.04
CA ASP A 261 -28.56 -22.18 0.32
C ASP A 261 -27.21 -21.42 0.26
N LEU A 262 -27.13 -20.28 0.93
CA LEU A 262 -25.92 -19.47 0.94
C LEU A 262 -24.80 -20.10 1.77
N ASP A 263 -25.16 -20.75 2.89
CA ASP A 263 -24.16 -21.31 3.80
C ASP A 263 -23.43 -22.49 3.12
N ASP A 264 -24.18 -23.37 2.44
CA ASP A 264 -23.62 -24.46 1.64
C ASP A 264 -22.68 -23.92 0.53
N LEU A 265 -23.06 -22.82 -0.11
CA LEU A 265 -22.25 -22.21 -1.17
C LEU A 265 -20.99 -21.52 -0.64
N LEU A 266 -21.07 -20.87 0.52
CA LEU A 266 -19.91 -20.28 1.17
C LEU A 266 -18.91 -21.36 1.60
N GLU A 267 -19.39 -22.51 2.09
CA GLU A 267 -18.55 -23.65 2.44
C GLU A 267 -17.93 -24.30 1.19
N SER A 268 -18.73 -24.50 0.12
CA SER A 268 -18.23 -25.10 -1.13
C SER A 268 -17.12 -24.29 -1.80
N ALA A 269 -17.10 -22.96 -1.58
CA ALA A 269 -16.04 -22.08 -2.11
C ALA A 269 -14.66 -22.34 -1.48
N ASP A 270 -14.58 -23.07 -0.38
CA ASP A 270 -13.32 -23.45 0.27
C ASP A 270 -12.68 -24.70 -0.38
N SER A 271 -12.94 -24.92 -1.66
CA SER A 271 -12.41 -26.06 -2.43
C SER A 271 -11.91 -25.61 -3.80
N PRO A 272 -10.77 -26.12 -4.27
CA PRO A 272 -10.31 -25.89 -5.66
C PRO A 272 -11.26 -26.51 -6.70
N ASP A 273 -12.13 -27.44 -6.28
CA ASP A 273 -13.15 -28.06 -7.13
C ASP A 273 -14.47 -27.26 -7.17
N PHE A 274 -14.50 -26.08 -6.53
CA PHE A 274 -15.66 -25.19 -6.58
C PHE A 274 -16.09 -24.89 -8.03
N GLU A 275 -17.38 -24.94 -8.28
CA GLU A 275 -17.98 -24.56 -9.58
C GLU A 275 -18.83 -23.30 -9.41
N PRO A 276 -18.67 -22.27 -10.28
CA PRO A 276 -19.48 -21.06 -10.20
C PRO A 276 -20.96 -21.33 -10.43
N VAL A 277 -21.82 -20.60 -9.72
CA VAL A 277 -23.26 -20.86 -9.68
C VAL A 277 -24.08 -19.71 -10.25
N VAL A 278 -24.83 -19.93 -11.31
CA VAL A 278 -25.77 -18.94 -11.85
C VAL A 278 -27.03 -18.92 -10.97
N LEU A 279 -27.45 -17.75 -10.49
CA LEU A 279 -28.67 -17.55 -9.72
C LEU A 279 -29.89 -17.56 -10.66
N LYS A 280 -30.38 -18.73 -10.99
CA LYS A 280 -31.45 -18.93 -12.02
C LYS A 280 -32.69 -18.09 -11.72
N ASN A 281 -33.21 -17.41 -12.74
CA ASN A 281 -34.43 -16.59 -12.68
C ASN A 281 -34.44 -15.50 -11.62
N THR A 282 -33.27 -15.18 -11.08
CA THR A 282 -33.06 -14.15 -10.06
C THR A 282 -32.01 -13.15 -10.56
N GLY A 283 -32.35 -11.88 -10.53
CA GLY A 283 -31.46 -10.80 -10.95
C GLY A 283 -31.53 -9.61 -10.03
N LEU A 284 -30.74 -8.60 -10.33
CA LEU A 284 -30.74 -7.31 -9.63
C LEU A 284 -31.06 -6.17 -10.59
N SER A 285 -31.83 -5.19 -10.08
CA SER A 285 -31.92 -3.87 -10.68
C SER A 285 -31.33 -2.86 -9.71
N VAL A 286 -30.43 -2.01 -10.22
CA VAL A 286 -29.66 -1.07 -9.40
C VAL A 286 -29.71 0.31 -10.05
N LYS A 287 -29.99 1.33 -9.23
CA LYS A 287 -29.85 2.73 -9.64
C LYS A 287 -28.96 3.46 -8.66
N LEU A 288 -27.97 4.17 -9.19
CA LEU A 288 -27.01 4.93 -8.41
C LEU A 288 -26.93 6.34 -8.97
N GLU A 289 -26.78 7.31 -8.08
CA GLU A 289 -26.39 8.68 -8.42
C GLU A 289 -25.21 9.09 -7.55
N ALA A 290 -24.18 9.68 -8.17
CA ALA A 290 -23.00 10.18 -7.49
C ALA A 290 -22.69 11.61 -7.89
N LYS A 291 -22.09 12.35 -6.97
CA LYS A 291 -21.48 13.66 -7.23
C LYS A 291 -19.98 13.53 -7.22
N TYR A 292 -19.34 14.32 -8.07
CA TYR A 292 -17.90 14.31 -8.24
C TYR A 292 -17.31 15.69 -8.05
N ARG A 293 -16.09 15.74 -7.49
CA ARG A 293 -15.23 16.92 -7.53
C ARG A 293 -13.84 16.56 -8.04
N ASN A 294 -13.23 17.44 -8.84
CA ASN A 294 -11.88 17.26 -9.30
C ASN A 294 -10.89 17.78 -8.26
N ILE A 295 -9.81 17.04 -8.06
CA ILE A 295 -8.71 17.38 -7.18
C ILE A 295 -7.42 17.19 -7.97
N ASN A 296 -6.45 18.07 -7.78
CA ASN A 296 -5.11 17.94 -8.32
C ASN A 296 -4.16 17.65 -7.16
N ALA A 297 -3.78 16.41 -6.98
CA ALA A 297 -2.80 15.98 -6.01
C ALA A 297 -1.39 15.98 -6.63
N LYS A 298 -0.37 15.84 -5.80
CA LYS A 298 1.03 15.98 -6.24
C LYS A 298 1.92 14.98 -5.54
N ASN A 299 2.60 14.14 -6.32
CA ASN A 299 3.77 13.42 -5.81
C ASN A 299 5.01 14.30 -5.97
N VAL A 300 5.99 14.14 -5.09
CA VAL A 300 7.29 14.79 -5.19
C VAL A 300 8.34 13.74 -5.53
N VAL A 301 9.06 13.93 -6.66
CA VAL A 301 10.01 12.93 -7.16
C VAL A 301 11.38 13.55 -7.35
N ALA A 302 12.38 12.95 -6.70
CA ALA A 302 13.76 13.41 -6.72
C ALA A 302 14.74 12.29 -7.10
N LYS A 303 15.90 12.67 -7.63
CA LYS A 303 16.96 11.75 -8.05
C LYS A 303 18.31 12.17 -7.50
N ILE A 304 19.11 11.19 -7.06
CA ILE A 304 20.54 11.30 -6.88
C ILE A 304 21.20 10.37 -7.90
N GLU A 305 21.94 10.93 -8.84
CA GLU A 305 22.52 10.15 -9.92
C GLU A 305 23.70 9.29 -9.44
N GLY A 306 23.73 8.04 -9.90
CA GLY A 306 24.85 7.12 -9.64
C GLY A 306 26.09 7.45 -10.46
N SER A 307 27.21 6.88 -10.08
CA SER A 307 28.52 7.18 -10.68
C SER A 307 28.94 6.20 -11.80
N ASP A 308 28.27 5.07 -11.93
CA ASP A 308 28.62 4.04 -12.93
C ASP A 308 27.88 4.29 -14.25
N ASP A 309 28.59 4.32 -15.36
CA ASP A 309 28.01 4.65 -16.66
C ASP A 309 27.02 3.60 -17.18
N ASP A 310 27.15 2.34 -16.75
CA ASP A 310 26.27 1.24 -17.15
C ASP A 310 25.08 1.09 -16.20
N LEU A 311 25.22 1.42 -14.90
CA LEU A 311 24.23 1.18 -13.85
C LEU A 311 23.51 2.45 -13.37
N LYS A 312 23.93 3.65 -13.73
CA LYS A 312 23.30 4.93 -13.29
C LYS A 312 21.83 5.09 -13.74
N ASP A 313 21.41 4.34 -14.75
CA ASP A 313 20.02 4.29 -15.22
C ASP A 313 19.21 3.15 -14.56
N GLU A 314 19.73 2.57 -13.51
CA GLU A 314 19.03 1.67 -12.61
C GLU A 314 18.87 2.34 -11.22
N TYR A 315 17.79 2.02 -10.51
CA TYR A 315 17.36 2.85 -9.38
C TYR A 315 17.03 2.03 -8.13
N LEU A 316 17.60 2.44 -7.00
CA LEU A 316 16.98 2.16 -5.70
C LEU A 316 15.82 3.15 -5.52
N LEU A 317 14.61 2.67 -5.33
CA LEU A 317 13.45 3.48 -5.02
C LEU A 317 13.26 3.60 -3.51
N LEU A 318 13.20 4.84 -3.01
CA LEU A 318 12.71 5.15 -1.67
C LEU A 318 11.31 5.75 -1.80
N SER A 319 10.37 5.29 -0.99
CA SER A 319 9.02 5.86 -0.94
C SER A 319 8.60 6.18 0.49
N ALA A 320 7.78 7.22 0.64
CA ALA A 320 7.07 7.60 1.85
C ALA A 320 5.87 8.44 1.45
N HIS A 321 4.76 8.37 2.16
CA HIS A 321 3.69 9.35 1.95
C HIS A 321 3.90 10.56 2.86
N PHE A 322 3.45 11.72 2.39
CA PHE A 322 3.57 12.96 3.15
C PHE A 322 2.21 13.57 3.52
N ASP A 323 1.14 13.09 2.91
CA ASP A 323 -0.22 13.49 3.27
C ASP A 323 -0.65 12.87 4.61
N HIS A 324 -1.66 13.48 5.23
CA HIS A 324 -2.39 12.92 6.34
C HIS A 324 -3.85 13.38 6.26
N LEU A 325 -4.63 13.24 7.32
CA LEU A 325 -6.08 13.44 7.28
C LEU A 325 -6.52 14.92 7.13
N GLY A 326 -5.60 15.87 7.29
CA GLY A 326 -5.91 17.29 7.16
C GLY A 326 -6.76 17.84 8.33
N ILE A 327 -7.61 18.79 8.02
CA ILE A 327 -8.53 19.40 8.99
C ILE A 327 -9.85 18.63 8.97
N THR A 328 -10.22 18.07 10.12
CA THR A 328 -11.46 17.30 10.30
C THR A 328 -12.42 17.95 11.29
N THR A 329 -13.47 17.24 11.70
CA THR A 329 -14.37 17.68 12.78
C THR A 329 -13.58 17.78 14.09
N PRO A 330 -13.69 18.91 14.82
CA PRO A 330 -12.94 19.09 16.07
C PRO A 330 -13.22 18.01 17.11
N VAL A 331 -12.14 17.52 17.73
CA VAL A 331 -12.17 16.66 18.93
C VAL A 331 -11.55 17.46 20.08
N ASP A 332 -12.28 17.67 21.15
CA ASP A 332 -11.86 18.47 22.32
C ASP A 332 -11.35 19.90 21.97
N GLY A 333 -11.80 20.44 20.83
CA GLY A 333 -11.46 21.78 20.35
C GLY A 333 -10.33 21.81 19.31
N ASP A 334 -9.64 20.73 19.08
CA ASP A 334 -8.64 20.54 18.03
C ASP A 334 -9.24 19.87 16.80
N SER A 335 -8.86 20.33 15.60
CA SER A 335 -9.36 19.82 14.32
C SER A 335 -8.25 19.45 13.34
N ILE A 336 -6.99 19.68 13.69
CA ILE A 336 -5.83 19.43 12.83
C ILE A 336 -5.27 18.07 13.15
N ASN A 337 -5.23 17.17 12.17
CA ASN A 337 -4.58 15.89 12.30
C ASN A 337 -3.12 16.07 11.86
N ASN A 338 -2.23 16.30 12.81
CA ASN A 338 -0.85 16.69 12.54
C ASN A 338 -0.02 15.58 11.90
N GLY A 339 -0.33 14.29 12.17
CA GLY A 339 0.32 13.14 11.55
C GLY A 339 1.82 13.14 11.79
N ALA A 340 2.24 13.16 13.06
CA ALA A 340 3.65 13.20 13.42
C ALA A 340 4.32 11.84 13.22
N GLU A 341 3.69 10.76 13.74
CA GLU A 341 4.11 9.39 13.52
C GLU A 341 3.73 8.96 12.11
N ASP A 342 2.51 9.29 11.68
CA ASP A 342 1.89 8.97 10.39
C ASP A 342 1.70 10.22 9.50
N ASN A 343 2.61 10.60 8.58
CA ASN A 343 3.90 9.94 8.32
C ASN A 343 5.01 11.01 8.19
N ALA A 344 4.96 12.08 9.01
CA ALA A 344 6.07 13.05 9.05
C ALA A 344 7.39 12.36 9.45
N ALA A 345 7.32 11.33 10.31
CA ALA A 345 8.47 10.57 10.78
C ALA A 345 9.15 9.77 9.67
N GLY A 346 8.40 9.03 8.85
CA GLY A 346 8.95 8.28 7.72
C GLY A 346 9.55 9.18 6.65
N VAL A 347 8.88 10.29 6.31
CA VAL A 347 9.42 11.32 5.40
C VAL A 347 10.74 11.90 5.93
N SER A 348 10.82 12.13 7.24
CA SER A 348 12.05 12.67 7.88
C SER A 348 13.22 11.71 7.76
N VAL A 349 12.98 10.41 7.96
CA VAL A 349 13.98 9.35 7.75
C VAL A 349 14.41 9.32 6.28
N LEU A 350 13.47 9.37 5.33
CA LEU A 350 13.77 9.38 3.89
C LEU A 350 14.69 10.54 3.51
N LEU A 351 14.40 11.76 3.97
CA LEU A 351 15.22 12.94 3.68
C LEU A 351 16.64 12.79 4.24
N ASN A 352 16.79 12.26 5.46
CA ASN A 352 18.10 12.00 6.06
C ASN A 352 18.89 10.91 5.31
N MET A 353 18.22 9.83 4.86
CA MET A 353 18.86 8.81 4.02
C MET A 353 19.33 9.41 2.69
N LEU A 354 18.50 10.24 2.03
CA LEU A 354 18.89 10.93 0.79
C LEU A 354 20.12 11.81 0.98
N LYS A 355 20.20 12.57 2.09
CA LYS A 355 21.38 13.37 2.44
C LYS A 355 22.62 12.49 2.55
N GLY A 356 22.50 11.32 3.17
CA GLY A 356 23.58 10.33 3.26
C GLY A 356 23.99 9.80 1.87
N TYR A 357 23.05 9.39 1.02
CA TYR A 357 23.34 8.92 -0.34
C TYR A 357 23.94 10.02 -1.21
N LYS A 358 23.54 11.28 -1.03
CA LYS A 358 24.18 12.41 -1.75
C LYS A 358 25.65 12.54 -1.41
N LYS A 359 26.02 12.34 -0.15
CA LYS A 359 27.43 12.33 0.27
C LYS A 359 28.19 11.13 -0.27
N MET A 360 27.51 10.00 -0.42
CA MET A 360 28.06 8.78 -1.00
C MET A 360 28.03 8.78 -2.55
N GLN A 361 27.54 9.83 -3.19
CA GLN A 361 27.31 9.85 -4.64
C GLN A 361 28.51 9.37 -5.49
N PRO A 362 29.77 9.68 -5.18
CA PRO A 362 30.92 9.15 -5.93
C PRO A 362 31.10 7.64 -5.83
N ASP A 363 30.57 7.01 -4.77
CA ASP A 363 30.78 5.61 -4.41
C ASP A 363 29.51 4.74 -4.60
N ILE A 364 28.44 5.29 -5.15
CA ILE A 364 27.22 4.54 -5.50
C ILE A 364 27.14 4.34 -7.02
N LYS A 365 26.96 3.10 -7.46
CA LYS A 365 26.88 2.75 -8.88
C LYS A 365 25.54 3.14 -9.48
N ARG A 366 24.43 2.68 -8.88
CA ARG A 366 23.06 2.98 -9.29
C ARG A 366 22.59 4.32 -8.75
N SER A 367 21.58 4.88 -9.38
CA SER A 367 20.91 6.09 -8.90
C SER A 367 19.94 5.78 -7.75
N VAL A 368 19.70 6.78 -6.90
CA VAL A 368 18.59 6.76 -5.95
C VAL A 368 17.42 7.56 -6.55
N LEU A 369 16.24 6.99 -6.57
CA LEU A 369 14.99 7.67 -6.87
C LEU A 369 14.17 7.76 -5.58
N ALA A 370 13.72 8.95 -5.21
CA ALA A 370 12.78 9.13 -4.12
C ALA A 370 11.44 9.56 -4.67
N THR A 371 10.38 8.86 -4.28
CA THR A 371 9.00 9.22 -4.59
C THR A 371 8.26 9.45 -3.28
N ILE A 372 8.04 10.73 -2.94
CA ILE A 372 7.30 11.12 -1.74
C ILE A 372 5.87 11.41 -2.20
N VAL A 373 4.96 10.51 -1.85
CA VAL A 373 3.62 10.46 -2.47
C VAL A 373 2.56 11.15 -1.61
N SER A 374 1.50 11.63 -2.26
CA SER A 374 0.27 12.11 -1.64
C SER A 374 -0.85 11.09 -1.80
N ALA A 375 -1.94 11.30 -1.08
CA ALA A 375 -3.16 10.50 -1.18
C ALA A 375 -2.98 9.01 -0.80
N GLU A 376 -2.06 8.72 0.09
CA GLU A 376 -1.94 7.41 0.73
C GLU A 376 -3.18 7.12 1.57
N GLU A 377 -3.54 8.06 2.44
CA GLU A 377 -4.62 8.02 3.42
C GLU A 377 -6.02 7.84 2.81
N VAL A 378 -6.12 8.12 1.53
CA VAL A 378 -7.39 8.00 0.79
C VAL A 378 -7.38 6.83 -0.20
N GLY A 379 -6.43 5.90 -0.05
CA GLY A 379 -6.40 4.63 -0.76
C GLY A 379 -5.15 4.37 -1.60
N LEU A 380 -3.96 4.80 -1.19
CA LEU A 380 -2.67 4.58 -1.84
C LEU A 380 -2.60 5.19 -3.26
N LEU A 381 -3.34 6.30 -3.52
CA LEU A 381 -3.60 6.76 -4.88
C LEU A 381 -2.39 7.42 -5.53
N GLY A 382 -1.50 8.05 -4.75
CA GLY A 382 -0.29 8.66 -5.28
C GLY A 382 0.72 7.62 -5.76
N SER A 383 0.92 6.56 -5.00
CA SER A 383 1.76 5.42 -5.40
C SER A 383 1.12 4.61 -6.53
N GLU A 384 -0.21 4.44 -6.54
CA GLU A 384 -0.94 3.84 -7.66
C GLU A 384 -0.72 4.63 -8.95
N TYR A 385 -0.84 5.97 -8.86
CA TYR A 385 -0.60 6.82 -10.03
C TYR A 385 0.84 6.71 -10.52
N TRP A 386 1.84 6.79 -9.61
CA TRP A 386 3.25 6.64 -9.98
C TRP A 386 3.54 5.27 -10.61
N ALA A 387 3.02 4.18 -10.03
CA ALA A 387 3.21 2.83 -10.55
C ALA A 387 2.66 2.65 -11.97
N ASN A 388 1.53 3.32 -12.29
CA ASN A 388 0.92 3.29 -13.62
C ASN A 388 1.49 4.35 -14.59
N ASN A 389 2.13 5.41 -14.06
CA ASN A 389 2.76 6.50 -14.82
C ASN A 389 4.19 6.75 -14.30
N PRO A 390 5.08 5.75 -14.36
CA PRO A 390 6.38 5.82 -13.71
C PRO A 390 7.28 6.86 -14.40
N THR A 391 8.07 7.57 -13.59
CA THR A 391 9.04 8.57 -14.10
C THR A 391 10.32 7.93 -14.63
N VAL A 392 10.51 6.63 -14.40
CA VAL A 392 11.61 5.80 -14.92
C VAL A 392 11.07 4.44 -15.36
N PRO A 393 11.73 3.69 -16.26
CA PRO A 393 11.27 2.35 -16.63
C PRO A 393 11.20 1.42 -15.42
N LEU A 394 10.07 0.74 -15.21
CA LEU A 394 9.85 -0.14 -14.06
C LEU A 394 10.89 -1.25 -13.93
N GLY A 395 11.32 -1.85 -15.06
CA GLY A 395 12.37 -2.87 -15.10
C GLY A 395 13.75 -2.37 -14.66
N LYS A 396 13.94 -1.05 -14.60
CA LYS A 396 15.18 -0.42 -14.12
C LYS A 396 15.17 -0.10 -12.62
N VAL A 397 14.03 -0.31 -11.93
CA VAL A 397 13.96 -0.14 -10.48
C VAL A 397 14.47 -1.42 -9.81
N ALA A 398 15.60 -1.30 -9.11
CA ALA A 398 16.29 -2.42 -8.49
C ALA A 398 15.57 -2.96 -7.25
N GLY A 399 14.87 -2.12 -6.51
CA GLY A 399 14.06 -2.49 -5.35
C GLY A 399 13.47 -1.25 -4.69
N ASN A 400 12.47 -1.42 -3.83
CA ASN A 400 11.81 -0.34 -3.10
C ASN A 400 11.93 -0.54 -1.57
N ILE A 401 12.32 0.51 -0.88
CA ILE A 401 12.22 0.63 0.59
C ILE A 401 11.18 1.70 0.88
N ASN A 402 10.05 1.30 1.45
CA ASN A 402 8.95 2.19 1.80
C ASN A 402 9.03 2.57 3.27
N LEU A 403 9.02 3.87 3.55
CA LEU A 403 9.16 4.44 4.88
C LEU A 403 7.81 5.03 5.29
N ASP A 404 6.98 4.20 5.93
CA ASP A 404 5.66 4.54 6.40
C ASP A 404 5.63 4.37 7.93
N GLY A 405 5.81 5.47 8.65
CA GLY A 405 6.20 5.47 10.04
C GLY A 405 7.67 5.12 10.28
N THR A 406 8.08 5.17 11.53
CA THR A 406 9.39 4.71 12.01
C THR A 406 9.32 4.42 13.51
N ASN A 407 10.38 3.84 14.08
CA ASN A 407 10.42 3.51 15.50
C ASN A 407 10.69 4.75 16.36
N VAL A 408 9.65 5.41 16.82
CA VAL A 408 9.71 6.61 17.67
C VAL A 408 9.71 6.31 19.17
N TYR A 409 9.78 5.04 19.57
CA TYR A 409 9.64 4.61 20.98
C TYR A 409 10.90 3.97 21.56
N GLY A 410 12.05 4.17 20.94
CA GLY A 410 13.36 3.73 21.44
C GLY A 410 13.91 2.49 20.75
N GLU A 411 15.15 2.15 21.08
CA GLU A 411 15.87 1.06 20.41
C GLU A 411 15.26 -0.31 20.65
N THR A 412 15.28 -1.15 19.62
CA THR A 412 14.91 -2.57 19.69
C THR A 412 16.10 -3.49 19.43
N LYS A 413 16.04 -4.70 20.00
CA LYS A 413 17.02 -5.78 19.77
C LYS A 413 16.82 -6.49 18.45
N ASP A 414 15.65 -6.36 17.85
CA ASP A 414 15.21 -6.99 16.62
C ASP A 414 14.77 -5.95 15.58
N VAL A 415 14.47 -6.39 14.39
CA VAL A 415 13.91 -5.60 13.29
C VAL A 415 12.69 -6.36 12.76
N VAL A 416 11.63 -5.66 12.44
CA VAL A 416 10.49 -6.23 11.71
C VAL A 416 10.47 -5.64 10.31
N ILE A 417 10.27 -6.48 9.30
CA ILE A 417 9.98 -6.01 7.93
C ILE A 417 8.73 -6.68 7.40
N ILE A 418 7.83 -5.87 6.89
CA ILE A 418 6.71 -6.34 6.09
C ILE A 418 7.26 -6.67 4.70
N GLY A 419 7.05 -7.92 4.25
CA GLY A 419 7.72 -8.49 3.08
C GLY A 419 8.90 -9.41 3.40
N TYR A 420 9.07 -9.82 4.68
CA TYR A 420 10.08 -10.78 5.12
C TYR A 420 9.99 -12.10 4.33
N GLY A 421 11.15 -12.58 3.83
CA GLY A 421 11.25 -13.87 3.14
C GLY A 421 10.65 -13.92 1.72
N ARG A 422 10.21 -12.77 1.17
CA ARG A 422 9.54 -12.70 -0.13
C ARG A 422 10.47 -12.35 -1.31
N SER A 423 11.62 -11.74 -1.03
CA SER A 423 12.50 -11.21 -2.07
C SER A 423 13.96 -11.20 -1.66
N THR A 424 14.86 -11.13 -2.65
CA THR A 424 16.30 -10.95 -2.40
C THR A 424 16.59 -9.61 -1.69
N LEU A 425 15.72 -8.61 -1.81
CA LEU A 425 15.81 -7.36 -1.05
C LEU A 425 15.61 -7.62 0.45
N ALA A 426 14.64 -8.46 0.82
CA ALA A 426 14.42 -8.86 2.20
C ALA A 426 15.62 -9.65 2.76
N ASP A 427 16.27 -10.48 1.94
CA ASP A 427 17.47 -11.22 2.32
C ASP A 427 18.63 -10.27 2.66
N LEU A 428 18.80 -9.18 1.88
CA LEU A 428 19.81 -8.15 2.19
C LEU A 428 19.58 -7.49 3.56
N VAL A 429 18.31 -7.28 3.96
CA VAL A 429 18.01 -6.76 5.30
C VAL A 429 18.44 -7.76 6.37
N VAL A 430 18.14 -9.05 6.17
CA VAL A 430 18.55 -10.11 7.12
C VAL A 430 20.07 -10.15 7.26
N GLU A 431 20.80 -10.04 6.16
CA GLU A 431 22.27 -10.03 6.17
C GLU A 431 22.82 -8.81 6.93
N GLU A 432 22.34 -7.60 6.64
CA GLU A 432 22.82 -6.38 7.27
C GLU A 432 22.46 -6.33 8.76
N ALA A 433 21.23 -6.69 9.12
CA ALA A 433 20.79 -6.75 10.51
C ALA A 433 21.58 -7.78 11.33
N THR A 434 21.93 -8.94 10.73
CA THR A 434 22.76 -9.97 11.37
C THR A 434 24.16 -9.44 11.71
N LYS A 435 24.77 -8.61 10.86
CA LYS A 435 26.10 -8.01 11.13
C LYS A 435 26.13 -7.17 12.40
N VAL A 436 24.98 -6.58 12.75
CA VAL A 436 24.83 -5.74 13.95
C VAL A 436 24.12 -6.48 15.10
N GLY A 437 23.93 -7.79 14.97
CA GLY A 437 23.35 -8.64 16.02
C GLY A 437 21.84 -8.45 16.23
N ARG A 438 21.11 -7.94 15.23
CA ARG A 438 19.65 -7.71 15.29
C ARG A 438 18.94 -8.74 14.40
N PRO A 439 18.27 -9.77 14.96
CA PRO A 439 17.48 -10.69 14.14
C PRO A 439 16.31 -9.96 13.47
N VAL A 440 16.05 -10.30 12.20
CA VAL A 440 14.87 -9.82 11.49
C VAL A 440 13.71 -10.78 11.74
N LYS A 441 12.53 -10.22 11.97
CA LYS A 441 11.29 -10.96 12.18
C LYS A 441 10.25 -10.63 11.10
N PRO A 442 9.39 -11.59 10.78
CA PRO A 442 8.22 -11.32 9.94
C PRO A 442 7.17 -10.49 10.68
N ASP A 443 6.15 -10.06 9.94
CA ASP A 443 4.90 -9.53 10.49
C ASP A 443 4.33 -10.49 11.55
N ALA A 444 3.96 -9.96 12.72
CA ALA A 444 3.35 -10.73 13.80
C ALA A 444 1.87 -11.04 13.54
N HIS A 445 1.23 -10.29 12.64
CA HIS A 445 -0.20 -10.34 12.32
C HIS A 445 -0.45 -10.42 10.82
N PRO A 446 0.09 -11.45 10.13
CA PRO A 446 -0.01 -11.57 8.67
C PRO A 446 -1.46 -11.72 8.19
N GLU A 447 -2.38 -12.16 9.05
CA GLU A 447 -3.82 -12.22 8.79
C GLU A 447 -4.46 -10.83 8.61
N GLN A 448 -3.82 -9.77 9.07
CA GLN A 448 -4.28 -8.39 8.88
C GLN A 448 -3.91 -7.82 7.51
N GLY A 449 -2.99 -8.48 6.79
CA GLY A 449 -2.58 -8.08 5.45
C GLY A 449 -1.91 -6.72 5.39
N LEU A 450 -1.02 -6.39 6.34
CA LEU A 450 -0.30 -5.12 6.41
C LEU A 450 0.50 -4.85 5.13
N PHE A 451 0.99 -5.90 4.47
CA PHE A 451 1.71 -5.76 3.20
C PHE A 451 0.91 -5.00 2.13
N TYR A 452 -0.43 -5.03 2.19
CA TYR A 452 -1.32 -4.44 1.19
C TYR A 452 -1.96 -3.12 1.65
N ARG A 453 -1.40 -2.48 2.70
CA ARG A 453 -1.97 -1.29 3.33
C ARG A 453 -1.07 -0.07 3.26
N SER A 454 0.06 -0.14 2.56
CA SER A 454 0.95 0.99 2.36
C SER A 454 1.52 1.01 0.93
N ASP A 455 2.17 2.07 0.54
CA ASP A 455 2.57 2.42 -0.82
C ASP A 455 3.48 1.41 -1.53
N HIS A 456 4.29 0.64 -0.78
CA HIS A 456 5.12 -0.43 -1.34
C HIS A 456 4.30 -1.49 -2.08
N PHE A 457 3.04 -1.65 -1.72
CA PHE A 457 2.15 -2.58 -2.38
C PHE A 457 1.93 -2.23 -3.86
N ASN A 458 1.72 -0.95 -4.19
CA ASN A 458 1.57 -0.55 -5.59
C ASN A 458 2.86 -0.74 -6.39
N MET A 459 4.03 -0.62 -5.73
CA MET A 459 5.32 -0.97 -6.35
C MET A 459 5.43 -2.49 -6.59
N ALA A 460 5.01 -3.31 -5.64
CA ALA A 460 4.95 -4.76 -5.78
C ALA A 460 4.02 -5.20 -6.91
N LYS A 461 2.82 -4.61 -7.05
CA LYS A 461 1.87 -4.90 -8.15
C LYS A 461 2.47 -4.72 -9.54
N VAL A 462 3.40 -3.80 -9.72
CA VAL A 462 4.11 -3.59 -11.00
C VAL A 462 5.43 -4.35 -11.07
N GLY A 463 5.70 -5.23 -10.10
CA GLY A 463 6.80 -6.19 -10.07
C GLY A 463 8.07 -5.71 -9.37
N ILE A 464 8.10 -4.54 -8.77
CA ILE A 464 9.28 -4.04 -8.04
C ILE A 464 9.36 -4.76 -6.68
N PRO A 465 10.45 -5.49 -6.36
CA PRO A 465 10.66 -6.05 -5.03
C PRO A 465 10.62 -4.94 -3.97
N ALA A 466 9.75 -5.06 -3.00
CA ALA A 466 9.46 -4.01 -2.05
C ALA A 466 9.42 -4.54 -0.61
N ILE A 467 9.90 -3.72 0.31
CA ILE A 467 9.82 -3.95 1.76
C ILE A 467 9.29 -2.71 2.46
N PHE A 468 8.68 -2.93 3.60
CA PHE A 468 8.23 -1.90 4.51
C PHE A 468 8.85 -2.16 5.90
N PRO A 469 9.87 -1.37 6.31
CA PRO A 469 10.41 -1.40 7.66
C PRO A 469 9.35 -1.07 8.70
N ASN A 470 9.30 -1.88 9.76
CA ASN A 470 8.39 -1.69 10.87
C ASN A 470 9.17 -1.74 12.19
N PRO A 471 8.75 -1.07 13.26
CA PRO A 471 9.41 -1.14 14.56
C PRO A 471 9.62 -2.57 15.04
N GLY A 472 10.80 -2.85 15.60
CA GLY A 472 11.03 -4.14 16.27
C GLY A 472 10.14 -4.29 17.50
N THR A 473 10.01 -5.51 18.01
CA THR A 473 9.10 -5.83 19.11
C THR A 473 9.80 -5.99 20.47
N ASN A 474 11.13 -6.07 20.48
CA ASN A 474 11.90 -6.31 21.70
C ASN A 474 12.69 -5.06 22.11
N TYR A 475 12.00 -4.13 22.76
CA TYR A 475 12.56 -2.85 23.18
C TYR A 475 13.63 -2.99 24.25
N ILE A 476 14.68 -2.17 24.14
CA ILE A 476 15.80 -2.12 25.09
C ILE A 476 15.43 -1.20 26.26
N GLY A 477 15.52 -1.73 27.49
CA GLY A 477 15.29 -0.95 28.70
C GLY A 477 13.84 -0.67 29.04
N LYS A 478 12.88 -1.16 28.27
CA LYS A 478 11.44 -1.02 28.56
C LYS A 478 10.84 -2.33 29.14
N THR A 479 9.97 -2.17 30.11
CA THR A 479 9.19 -3.27 30.67
C THR A 479 7.98 -3.59 29.82
N ALA A 480 7.39 -4.78 30.01
CA ALA A 480 6.17 -5.14 29.28
C ALA A 480 4.97 -4.22 29.61
N ASP A 481 4.93 -3.62 30.82
CA ASP A 481 3.88 -2.68 31.23
C ASP A 481 4.04 -1.35 30.51
N GLU A 482 5.26 -0.83 30.41
CA GLU A 482 5.57 0.39 29.64
C GLU A 482 5.23 0.19 28.18
N MET A 483 5.56 -0.96 27.61
CA MET A 483 5.22 -1.26 26.22
C MET A 483 3.72 -1.33 25.98
N ARG A 484 2.95 -1.97 26.87
CA ARG A 484 1.48 -1.95 26.74
C ARG A 484 0.89 -0.54 26.82
N THR A 485 1.48 0.32 27.61
CA THR A 485 1.06 1.73 27.69
C THR A 485 1.35 2.45 26.38
N ILE A 486 2.57 2.30 25.83
CA ILE A 486 2.99 2.87 24.54
C ILE A 486 2.08 2.36 23.41
N ASP A 487 1.87 1.05 23.30
CA ASP A 487 0.99 0.45 22.29
C ASP A 487 -0.43 1.01 22.36
N SER A 488 -0.94 1.20 23.60
CA SER A 488 -2.28 1.78 23.81
C SER A 488 -2.34 3.26 23.39
N VAL A 489 -1.28 4.02 23.64
CA VAL A 489 -1.19 5.45 23.26
C VAL A 489 -1.05 5.57 21.75
N SER A 490 -0.15 4.81 21.13
CA SER A 490 0.04 4.82 19.66
C SER A 490 -1.26 4.43 18.95
N ALA A 491 -1.92 3.36 19.39
CA ALA A 491 -3.21 2.94 18.82
C ALA A 491 -4.34 3.97 19.00
N ALA A 492 -4.33 4.73 20.10
CA ALA A 492 -5.32 5.79 20.35
C ALA A 492 -5.03 7.06 19.53
N ASN A 493 -3.77 7.33 19.25
CA ASN A 493 -3.33 8.51 18.49
C ASN A 493 -3.44 8.28 16.97
N TYR A 494 -3.32 7.04 16.51
CA TYR A 494 -3.40 6.70 15.09
C TYR A 494 -4.68 7.25 14.45
N HIS A 495 -4.52 7.99 13.36
CA HIS A 495 -5.60 8.67 12.64
C HIS A 495 -6.47 9.59 13.52
N SER A 496 -5.83 10.32 14.42
CA SER A 496 -6.49 11.29 15.29
C SER A 496 -5.70 12.59 15.43
N VAL A 497 -6.34 13.61 15.96
CA VAL A 497 -5.69 14.91 16.28
C VAL A 497 -4.57 14.77 17.33
N ASN A 498 -4.46 13.63 18.01
CA ASN A 498 -3.43 13.38 19.01
C ASN A 498 -2.16 12.74 18.42
N ASP A 499 -2.10 12.51 17.09
CA ASP A 499 -0.84 12.08 16.45
C ASP A 499 0.14 13.25 16.36
N GLU A 500 0.71 13.56 17.51
CA GLU A 500 1.70 14.61 17.74
C GLU A 500 2.91 14.05 18.49
N VAL A 501 4.02 14.78 18.45
CA VAL A 501 5.19 14.47 19.27
C VAL A 501 4.80 14.53 20.75
N ASN A 502 5.04 13.44 21.48
CA ASN A 502 4.60 13.30 22.86
C ASN A 502 5.72 12.81 23.80
N GLU A 503 5.43 12.72 25.10
CA GLU A 503 6.40 12.38 26.15
C GLU A 503 6.96 10.95 26.08
N TYR A 504 6.34 10.05 25.30
CA TYR A 504 6.80 8.67 25.11
C TYR A 504 7.82 8.52 23.97
N TRP A 505 8.05 9.59 23.20
CA TRP A 505 8.96 9.54 22.05
C TRP A 505 10.43 9.47 22.45
N ASP A 506 11.12 8.56 21.80
CA ASP A 506 12.55 8.30 21.90
C ASP A 506 13.06 7.90 20.51
N LEU A 507 13.60 8.85 19.77
CA LEU A 507 14.01 8.67 18.37
C LEU A 507 15.28 7.83 18.21
N SER A 508 15.88 7.32 19.28
CA SER A 508 17.06 6.45 19.20
C SER A 508 16.77 5.20 18.36
N GLY A 509 15.53 4.69 18.41
CA GLY A 509 15.07 3.59 17.56
C GLY A 509 15.03 3.96 16.09
N ALA A 510 14.42 5.10 15.75
CA ALA A 510 14.35 5.63 14.39
C ALA A 510 15.74 5.81 13.77
N VAL A 511 16.68 6.39 14.53
CA VAL A 511 18.08 6.56 14.11
C VAL A 511 18.75 5.23 13.81
N LYS A 512 18.56 4.24 14.68
CA LYS A 512 19.18 2.92 14.53
C LYS A 512 18.66 2.18 13.31
N ASP A 513 17.35 2.25 13.08
CA ASP A 513 16.69 1.64 11.92
C ASP A 513 17.06 2.38 10.62
N ALA A 514 17.01 3.71 10.61
CA ALA A 514 17.42 4.51 9.46
C ALA A 514 18.86 4.22 9.02
N ARG A 515 19.80 4.08 9.95
CA ARG A 515 21.19 3.70 9.66
C ARG A 515 21.31 2.30 9.09
N LEU A 516 20.50 1.35 9.55
CA LEU A 516 20.44 0.00 9.00
C LEU A 516 19.93 0.02 7.56
N PHE A 517 18.77 0.64 7.30
CA PHE A 517 18.18 0.69 5.97
C PHE A 517 18.96 1.56 4.98
N PHE A 518 19.68 2.56 5.45
CA PHE A 518 20.69 3.28 4.65
C PHE A 518 21.77 2.31 4.13
N LYS A 519 22.31 1.44 4.99
CA LYS A 519 23.31 0.43 4.59
C LYS A 519 22.71 -0.63 3.66
N VAL A 520 21.49 -1.07 3.90
CA VAL A 520 20.77 -1.96 2.97
C VAL A 520 20.65 -1.33 1.59
N GLY A 521 20.27 -0.06 1.52
CA GLY A 521 20.18 0.66 0.26
C GLY A 521 21.53 0.78 -0.45
N LEU A 522 22.65 0.99 0.28
CA LEU A 522 24.00 0.97 -0.31
C LEU A 522 24.34 -0.40 -0.93
N ARG A 523 23.85 -1.49 -0.33
CA ARG A 523 23.99 -2.84 -0.91
C ARG A 523 23.26 -2.95 -2.24
N VAL A 524 22.02 -2.47 -2.31
CA VAL A 524 21.23 -2.46 -3.56
C VAL A 524 21.90 -1.58 -4.63
N LEU A 525 22.38 -0.39 -4.23
CA LEU A 525 23.02 0.57 -5.13
C LEU A 525 24.33 0.04 -5.74
N ASN A 526 25.04 -0.85 -5.06
CA ASN A 526 26.33 -1.39 -5.47
C ASN A 526 26.32 -2.87 -5.82
N ALA A 527 25.16 -3.55 -5.78
CA ALA A 527 25.03 -4.96 -6.18
C ALA A 527 25.31 -5.14 -7.69
N ASP A 528 25.74 -6.32 -8.09
CA ASP A 528 25.91 -6.66 -9.50
C ASP A 528 24.54 -6.85 -10.18
N ASP A 529 23.59 -7.50 -9.48
CA ASP A 529 22.24 -7.77 -9.99
C ASP A 529 21.18 -6.89 -9.29
N ILE A 530 20.07 -6.65 -9.99
CA ILE A 530 18.87 -6.03 -9.41
C ILE A 530 18.09 -7.06 -8.60
N GLN A 531 17.27 -6.59 -7.64
CA GLN A 531 16.53 -7.47 -6.75
C GLN A 531 15.38 -8.19 -7.47
N ALA A 532 15.05 -9.39 -6.97
CA ALA A 532 14.01 -10.26 -7.49
C ALA A 532 13.05 -10.72 -6.38
N TRP A 533 11.82 -11.03 -6.74
CA TRP A 533 10.94 -11.83 -5.88
C TRP A 533 11.42 -13.28 -5.85
N HIS A 534 11.18 -13.97 -4.77
CA HIS A 534 11.44 -15.40 -4.69
C HIS A 534 10.47 -16.17 -5.61
N ALA A 535 10.91 -17.34 -6.07
CA ALA A 535 10.10 -18.17 -6.95
C ALA A 535 8.77 -18.57 -6.29
N GLY A 536 7.66 -18.36 -7.01
CA GLY A 536 6.30 -18.61 -6.52
C GLY A 536 5.68 -17.46 -5.73
N ASP A 537 6.37 -16.33 -5.58
CA ASP A 537 5.74 -15.13 -5.01
C ASP A 537 4.68 -14.56 -5.97
N GLU A 538 3.55 -14.09 -5.45
CA GLU A 538 2.43 -13.54 -6.22
C GLU A 538 2.80 -12.39 -7.16
N PHE A 539 3.94 -11.69 -6.92
CA PHE A 539 4.43 -10.58 -7.76
C PHE A 539 5.58 -10.98 -8.69
N GLU A 540 6.06 -12.22 -8.66
CA GLU A 540 7.16 -12.70 -9.51
C GLU A 540 6.83 -12.52 -11.00
N ALA A 541 5.64 -12.92 -11.42
CA ALA A 541 5.21 -12.80 -12.82
C ALA A 541 5.22 -11.34 -13.31
N ALA A 542 4.80 -10.40 -12.47
CA ALA A 542 4.84 -8.97 -12.78
C ALA A 542 6.28 -8.46 -12.93
N ARG A 543 7.22 -8.96 -12.09
CA ARG A 543 8.65 -8.64 -12.19
C ARG A 543 9.24 -9.11 -13.50
N LEU A 544 9.04 -10.36 -13.85
CA LEU A 544 9.54 -10.94 -15.09
C LEU A 544 9.01 -10.17 -16.32
N LYS A 545 7.75 -9.74 -16.29
CA LYS A 545 7.16 -8.91 -17.33
C LYS A 545 7.79 -7.51 -17.38
N SER A 546 8.12 -6.89 -16.27
CA SER A 546 8.72 -5.56 -16.20
C SER A 546 10.17 -5.55 -16.74
N LEU A 547 10.91 -6.61 -16.52
CA LEU A 547 12.30 -6.78 -17.00
C LEU A 547 12.39 -6.98 -18.51
N ASN A 548 11.34 -7.47 -19.14
CA ASN A 548 11.29 -7.75 -20.59
C ASN A 548 10.73 -6.59 -21.44
N LYS A 549 10.44 -5.45 -20.84
CA LYS A 549 9.97 -4.23 -21.50
C LYS A 549 11.11 -3.22 -21.61
#